data_299f04ea34b7b2d0f6d6d4ae0b347f84
#
_entry.id   299f04ea34b7b2d0f6d6d4ae0b347f84
#
_cell.length_a   1.000
_cell.length_b   1.000
_cell.length_c   1.000
_cell.angle_alpha   90.00
_cell.angle_beta   90.00
_cell.angle_gamma   90.00
#
_symmetry.space_group_name_H-M   'P 1'
#
loop_
_entity.id
_entity.type
_entity.pdbx_description
1 polymer ?
#
loop_
_entity_poly.entity_id
_entity_poly.type
_entity_poly.pdbx_seq_one_letter_code
_entity_poly.pdbx_strand_id
1 'polypeptide(L)'
;MSDIHYISTETLNLESIQEIIVNQMKLELSEEAKVNIQKCRDYLDKKMESNSEPIYGINTGFGSLCNVKISNENLSKLQENLVKSHACGTGEEVPAEIVKLMLLLKIQSLSYGHSGIQLQTVNRLVDFYNNDILPKIYTQGSLGASGDLAPLAHLSLPLLGEGEVLFKGKKVASAEVLKHFNWEPIVLQSKEGLALLNGTQFMGAYGVHILIKAYKYSYLADLIGTISLEAFDGRIEPFNELIHFIRPHKGQIITAQRINEFLEGSEIIEQEKKHVQDPYSFRCMPQVHGASKDAIDYVRKVFKTEINSVTDNPNIFIESDQIISGGNFHGQPLALALDFMAIALAELGSISERRTYQLISGLRNLPAFLVDNPGLNSGFMIPQYTAASIASQNKQLATPSSVDSIVSSNGQEDHVSMGANGATKALRIMDNLERILAIELMNASQAIAYREPLKSSDFIEMFLSSYREIVPLVKEDRILHYDIEKTISFLNSFQIENDLLTMA
;
A
#
# COMPACT_ATOMS: atom_id res chain seq x y z
N MET A 1 -4.81 -24.23 -14.70
CA MET A 1 -6.00 -23.34 -14.76
C MET A 1 -5.71 -22.24 -13.75
N SER A 2 -5.86 -20.97 -14.10
CA SER A 2 -5.74 -19.92 -13.08
C SER A 2 -6.90 -20.09 -12.09
N ASP A 3 -6.60 -20.09 -10.81
CA ASP A 3 -7.61 -20.16 -9.77
C ASP A 3 -8.55 -18.94 -9.87
N ILE A 4 -9.81 -19.10 -9.50
CA ILE A 4 -10.85 -18.07 -9.57
C ILE A 4 -11.17 -17.60 -8.16
N HIS A 5 -11.14 -16.29 -7.95
CA HIS A 5 -11.70 -15.67 -6.75
C HIS A 5 -13.12 -15.18 -7.04
N TYR A 6 -14.09 -15.64 -6.24
CA TYR A 6 -15.49 -15.22 -6.36
C TYR A 6 -15.74 -13.98 -5.50
N ILE A 7 -16.03 -12.86 -6.18
CA ILE A 7 -16.46 -11.61 -5.52
C ILE A 7 -17.83 -11.83 -4.90
N SER A 8 -17.95 -11.66 -3.61
CA SER A 8 -19.17 -11.92 -2.84
C SER A 8 -19.38 -10.86 -1.74
N THR A 9 -20.42 -11.02 -0.93
CA THR A 9 -20.69 -10.22 0.26
C THR A 9 -19.89 -10.67 1.48
N GLU A 10 -19.11 -11.76 1.38
CA GLU A 10 -18.23 -12.21 2.43
C GLU A 10 -17.07 -11.22 2.66
N THR A 11 -16.58 -11.20 3.89
CA THR A 11 -15.49 -10.28 4.26
C THR A 11 -14.20 -10.61 3.53
N LEU A 12 -13.77 -9.70 2.66
CA LEU A 12 -12.46 -9.71 2.04
C LEU A 12 -11.41 -9.31 3.09
N ASN A 13 -10.28 -10.02 3.17
CA ASN A 13 -9.17 -9.69 4.04
C ASN A 13 -7.87 -9.47 3.26
N LEU A 14 -6.82 -9.00 3.92
CA LEU A 14 -5.55 -8.71 3.24
C LEU A 14 -4.85 -9.98 2.76
N GLU A 15 -5.02 -11.09 3.47
CA GLU A 15 -4.49 -12.41 3.13
C GLU A 15 -5.08 -12.89 1.80
N SER A 16 -6.41 -12.80 1.66
CA SER A 16 -7.10 -13.13 0.40
C SER A 16 -6.64 -12.23 -0.75
N ILE A 17 -6.46 -10.92 -0.51
CA ILE A 17 -5.96 -10.01 -1.54
C ILE A 17 -4.53 -10.38 -1.94
N GLN A 18 -3.68 -10.72 -0.99
CA GLN A 18 -2.31 -11.16 -1.27
C GLN A 18 -2.31 -12.45 -2.09
N GLU A 19 -3.16 -13.40 -1.75
CA GLU A 19 -3.33 -14.65 -2.50
C GLU A 19 -3.81 -14.39 -3.94
N ILE A 20 -4.80 -13.53 -4.12
CA ILE A 20 -5.30 -13.13 -5.44
C ILE A 20 -4.18 -12.53 -6.30
N ILE A 21 -3.34 -11.66 -5.71
CA ILE A 21 -2.23 -11.00 -6.42
C ILE A 21 -1.13 -11.98 -6.76
N VAL A 22 -0.64 -12.75 -5.78
CA VAL A 22 0.51 -13.68 -5.93
C VAL A 22 0.17 -14.78 -6.93
N ASN A 23 -1.02 -15.36 -6.84
CA ASN A 23 -1.48 -16.44 -7.73
C ASN A 23 -2.09 -15.92 -9.03
N GLN A 24 -2.14 -14.60 -9.25
CA GLN A 24 -2.73 -13.97 -10.43
C GLN A 24 -4.15 -14.51 -10.72
N MET A 25 -4.96 -14.66 -9.66
CA MET A 25 -6.28 -15.24 -9.76
C MET A 25 -7.20 -14.39 -10.67
N LYS A 26 -8.09 -15.07 -11.39
CA LYS A 26 -9.17 -14.41 -12.11
C LYS A 26 -10.30 -14.07 -11.15
N LEU A 27 -11.07 -13.01 -11.48
CA LEU A 27 -12.25 -12.62 -10.72
C LEU A 27 -13.52 -13.10 -11.43
N GLU A 28 -14.49 -13.52 -10.64
CA GLU A 28 -15.85 -13.78 -11.10
C GLU A 28 -16.86 -13.28 -10.04
N LEU A 29 -17.96 -12.68 -10.47
CA LEU A 29 -19.03 -12.32 -9.54
C LEU A 29 -19.76 -13.58 -9.07
N SER A 30 -19.95 -13.74 -7.77
CA SER A 30 -20.84 -14.79 -7.23
C SER A 30 -22.29 -14.57 -7.71
N GLU A 31 -23.10 -15.61 -7.70
CA GLU A 31 -24.52 -15.49 -8.05
C GLU A 31 -25.26 -14.52 -7.10
N GLU A 32 -24.90 -14.52 -5.83
CA GLU A 32 -25.42 -13.56 -4.84
C GLU A 32 -25.09 -12.11 -5.25
N ALA A 33 -23.84 -11.81 -5.57
CA ALA A 33 -23.41 -10.48 -6.00
C ALA A 33 -24.15 -10.03 -7.27
N LYS A 34 -24.29 -10.91 -8.28
CA LYS A 34 -25.05 -10.63 -9.50
C LYS A 34 -26.50 -10.28 -9.18
N VAL A 35 -27.14 -11.06 -8.31
CA VAL A 35 -28.54 -10.84 -7.90
C VAL A 35 -28.68 -9.52 -7.14
N ASN A 36 -27.76 -9.19 -6.23
CA ASN A 36 -27.81 -7.94 -5.46
C ASN A 36 -27.64 -6.71 -6.36
N ILE A 37 -26.68 -6.75 -7.29
CA ILE A 37 -26.48 -5.67 -8.27
C ILE A 37 -27.75 -5.48 -9.12
N GLN A 38 -28.29 -6.56 -9.69
CA GLN A 38 -29.45 -6.49 -10.58
C GLN A 38 -30.69 -6.00 -9.85
N LYS A 39 -30.99 -6.52 -8.65
CA LYS A 39 -32.15 -6.07 -7.84
C LYS A 39 -32.05 -4.57 -7.52
N CYS A 40 -30.82 -4.07 -7.19
CA CYS A 40 -30.62 -2.66 -6.90
C CYS A 40 -30.86 -1.79 -8.15
N ARG A 41 -30.40 -2.24 -9.32
CA ARG A 41 -30.65 -1.54 -10.58
C ARG A 41 -32.13 -1.51 -10.93
N ASP A 42 -32.81 -2.66 -10.91
CA ASP A 42 -34.22 -2.78 -11.22
C ASP A 42 -35.10 -1.92 -10.29
N TYR A 43 -34.74 -1.88 -8.99
CA TYR A 43 -35.42 -1.00 -8.03
C TYR A 43 -35.26 0.47 -8.41
N LEU A 44 -34.04 0.91 -8.74
CA LEU A 44 -33.78 2.29 -9.13
C LEU A 44 -34.54 2.66 -10.42
N ASP A 45 -34.52 1.82 -11.44
CA ASP A 45 -35.18 2.06 -12.70
C ASP A 45 -36.70 2.22 -12.49
N LYS A 46 -37.33 1.31 -11.74
CA LYS A 46 -38.75 1.38 -11.39
C LYS A 46 -39.08 2.65 -10.58
N LYS A 47 -38.21 3.04 -9.66
CA LYS A 47 -38.38 4.26 -8.85
C LYS A 47 -38.32 5.51 -9.74
N MET A 48 -37.44 5.54 -10.74
CA MET A 48 -37.30 6.64 -11.69
C MET A 48 -38.49 6.76 -12.66
N GLU A 49 -39.12 5.64 -13.05
CA GLU A 49 -40.33 5.67 -13.87
C GLU A 49 -41.54 6.23 -13.13
N SER A 50 -41.62 6.00 -11.82
CA SER A 50 -42.79 6.36 -10.98
C SER A 50 -42.63 7.72 -10.27
N ASN A 51 -41.42 8.27 -10.16
CA ASN A 51 -41.14 9.48 -9.37
C ASN A 51 -40.52 10.60 -10.21
N SER A 52 -41.18 11.76 -10.22
CA SER A 52 -40.67 12.97 -10.89
C SER A 52 -39.91 13.91 -9.97
N GLU A 53 -39.77 13.60 -8.68
CA GLU A 53 -39.08 14.43 -7.69
C GLU A 53 -37.57 14.44 -7.94
N PRO A 54 -36.86 15.54 -7.63
CA PRO A 54 -35.40 15.57 -7.67
C PRO A 54 -34.78 14.61 -6.65
N ILE A 55 -33.94 13.71 -7.11
CA ILE A 55 -33.11 12.84 -6.26
C ILE A 55 -31.66 13.13 -6.58
N TYR A 56 -30.88 13.54 -5.54
CA TYR A 56 -29.49 13.91 -5.71
C TYR A 56 -28.66 12.83 -6.43
N GLY A 57 -27.90 13.27 -7.42
CA GLY A 57 -26.99 12.40 -8.15
C GLY A 57 -27.64 11.35 -9.06
N ILE A 58 -28.95 11.35 -9.18
CA ILE A 58 -29.72 10.44 -10.03
C ILE A 58 -30.34 11.24 -11.19
N ASN A 59 -31.17 12.25 -10.89
CA ASN A 59 -31.81 13.11 -11.87
C ASN A 59 -31.56 14.61 -11.61
N THR A 60 -30.48 14.92 -10.89
CA THR A 60 -30.00 16.30 -10.63
C THR A 60 -28.56 16.45 -11.10
N GLY A 61 -28.10 17.71 -11.18
CA GLY A 61 -26.66 18.01 -11.24
C GLY A 61 -25.93 17.57 -9.96
N PHE A 62 -24.61 17.76 -9.94
CA PHE A 62 -23.71 17.29 -8.88
C PHE A 62 -23.11 18.43 -8.10
N GLY A 63 -22.63 18.15 -6.86
CA GLY A 63 -22.01 19.12 -5.99
C GLY A 63 -22.90 20.34 -5.77
N SER A 64 -22.39 21.54 -6.00
CA SER A 64 -23.15 22.80 -5.89
C SER A 64 -24.30 22.94 -6.89
N LEU A 65 -24.39 22.09 -7.93
CA LEU A 65 -25.45 22.06 -8.93
C LEU A 65 -26.59 21.09 -8.57
N CYS A 66 -26.63 20.57 -7.35
CA CYS A 66 -27.60 19.57 -6.88
C CYS A 66 -29.09 19.96 -7.01
N ASN A 67 -29.39 21.26 -7.11
CA ASN A 67 -30.75 21.79 -7.27
C ASN A 67 -31.21 21.88 -8.75
N VAL A 68 -30.33 21.56 -9.71
CA VAL A 68 -30.66 21.60 -11.15
C VAL A 68 -31.20 20.25 -11.57
N LYS A 69 -32.50 20.19 -11.86
CA LYS A 69 -33.16 18.97 -12.37
C LYS A 69 -32.77 18.70 -13.83
N ILE A 70 -32.48 17.45 -14.17
CA ILE A 70 -32.12 16.99 -15.51
C ILE A 70 -33.27 16.15 -16.07
N SER A 71 -33.61 16.34 -17.34
CA SER A 71 -34.65 15.57 -18.02
C SER A 71 -34.18 14.12 -18.25
N ASN A 72 -35.11 13.18 -18.25
CA ASN A 72 -34.81 11.74 -18.44
C ASN A 72 -34.01 11.47 -19.72
N GLU A 73 -34.29 12.21 -20.80
CA GLU A 73 -33.60 12.08 -22.09
C GLU A 73 -32.09 12.42 -21.99
N ASN A 74 -31.72 13.25 -21.04
CA ASN A 74 -30.35 13.70 -20.85
C ASN A 74 -29.59 12.96 -19.74
N LEU A 75 -30.20 12.00 -19.02
CA LEU A 75 -29.57 11.35 -17.89
C LEU A 75 -28.30 10.57 -18.28
N SER A 76 -28.34 9.81 -19.38
CA SER A 76 -27.17 9.10 -19.86
C SER A 76 -26.05 10.04 -20.28
N LYS A 77 -26.37 11.14 -20.97
CA LYS A 77 -25.40 12.17 -21.35
C LYS A 77 -24.78 12.85 -20.13
N LEU A 78 -25.58 13.09 -19.08
CA LEU A 78 -25.10 13.62 -17.81
C LEU A 78 -24.04 12.70 -17.18
N GLN A 79 -24.29 11.39 -17.13
CA GLN A 79 -23.34 10.42 -16.56
C GLN A 79 -22.03 10.36 -17.38
N GLU A 80 -22.13 10.33 -18.71
CA GLU A 80 -20.96 10.39 -19.60
C GLU A 80 -20.15 11.68 -19.39
N ASN A 81 -20.81 12.84 -19.35
CA ASN A 81 -20.17 14.12 -19.13
C ASN A 81 -19.49 14.19 -17.75
N LEU A 82 -20.11 13.59 -16.74
CA LEU A 82 -19.52 13.50 -15.41
C LEU A 82 -18.16 12.78 -15.44
N VAL A 83 -18.11 11.58 -16.03
CA VAL A 83 -16.87 10.82 -16.17
C VAL A 83 -15.81 11.62 -16.93
N LYS A 84 -16.18 12.20 -18.07
CA LYS A 84 -15.24 12.97 -18.93
C LYS A 84 -14.70 14.22 -18.25
N SER A 85 -15.56 15.00 -17.59
CA SER A 85 -15.16 16.27 -16.97
C SER A 85 -14.30 16.08 -15.70
N HIS A 86 -14.44 14.93 -15.04
CA HIS A 86 -13.70 14.61 -13.82
C HIS A 86 -12.36 13.89 -14.10
N ALA A 87 -12.14 13.40 -15.32
CA ALA A 87 -10.88 12.78 -15.72
C ALA A 87 -9.82 13.87 -16.05
N CYS A 88 -9.39 14.60 -15.03
CA CYS A 88 -8.47 15.74 -15.13
C CYS A 88 -7.19 15.53 -14.27
N GLY A 89 -6.89 14.29 -13.88
CA GLY A 89 -5.68 13.95 -13.15
C GLY A 89 -4.41 14.24 -13.94
N THR A 90 -3.32 14.53 -13.23
CA THR A 90 -2.01 14.87 -13.78
C THR A 90 -0.88 14.31 -12.91
N GLY A 91 0.37 14.58 -13.26
CA GLY A 91 1.56 14.09 -12.58
C GLY A 91 2.04 12.74 -13.11
N GLU A 92 2.67 11.96 -12.25
CA GLU A 92 3.17 10.63 -12.60
C GLU A 92 2.02 9.64 -12.81
N GLU A 93 2.25 8.61 -13.63
CA GLU A 93 1.29 7.52 -13.80
C GLU A 93 1.26 6.64 -12.54
N VAL A 94 0.07 6.23 -12.13
CA VAL A 94 -0.13 5.29 -11.01
C VAL A 94 0.44 3.93 -11.40
N PRO A 95 1.22 3.26 -10.51
CA PRO A 95 1.75 1.93 -10.77
C PRO A 95 0.67 0.91 -11.17
N ALA A 96 0.99 0.03 -12.10
CA ALA A 96 0.05 -0.93 -12.67
C ALA A 96 -0.61 -1.85 -11.61
N GLU A 97 0.17 -2.28 -10.62
CA GLU A 97 -0.29 -3.09 -9.50
C GLU A 97 -1.31 -2.35 -8.62
N ILE A 98 -1.15 -1.06 -8.43
CA ILE A 98 -2.12 -0.21 -7.71
C ILE A 98 -3.41 -0.08 -8.54
N VAL A 99 -3.30 0.16 -9.85
CA VAL A 99 -4.47 0.23 -10.74
C VAL A 99 -5.26 -1.09 -10.73
N LYS A 100 -4.57 -2.22 -10.73
CA LYS A 100 -5.20 -3.54 -10.65
C LYS A 100 -5.95 -3.72 -9.32
N LEU A 101 -5.38 -3.26 -8.21
CA LEU A 101 -6.05 -3.21 -6.91
C LEU A 101 -7.26 -2.26 -6.91
N MET A 102 -7.16 -1.10 -7.55
CA MET A 102 -8.30 -0.19 -7.68
C MET A 102 -9.49 -0.86 -8.39
N LEU A 103 -9.24 -1.62 -9.46
CA LEU A 103 -10.28 -2.41 -10.14
C LEU A 103 -10.91 -3.43 -9.19
N LEU A 104 -10.09 -4.24 -8.50
CA LEU A 104 -10.57 -5.24 -7.52
C LEU A 104 -11.46 -4.59 -6.45
N LEU A 105 -10.97 -3.53 -5.80
CA LEU A 105 -11.71 -2.86 -4.72
C LEU A 105 -12.97 -2.15 -5.21
N LYS A 106 -12.97 -1.61 -6.44
CA LYS A 106 -14.17 -1.01 -7.04
C LYS A 106 -15.22 -2.08 -7.34
N ILE A 107 -14.84 -3.21 -7.92
CA ILE A 107 -15.72 -4.35 -8.16
C ILE A 107 -16.31 -4.85 -6.84
N GLN A 108 -15.49 -5.02 -5.81
CA GLN A 108 -15.93 -5.46 -4.48
C GLN A 108 -16.98 -4.50 -3.91
N SER A 109 -16.72 -3.19 -3.88
CA SER A 109 -17.66 -2.20 -3.35
C SER A 109 -18.99 -2.18 -4.10
N LEU A 110 -18.98 -2.34 -5.42
CA LEU A 110 -20.18 -2.36 -6.26
C LEU A 110 -20.98 -3.66 -6.09
N SER A 111 -20.37 -4.76 -5.68
CA SER A 111 -20.98 -6.08 -5.53
C SER A 111 -22.00 -6.16 -4.40
N TYR A 112 -21.95 -5.26 -3.43
CA TYR A 112 -22.89 -5.22 -2.30
C TYR A 112 -24.32 -4.81 -2.69
N GLY A 113 -24.52 -4.25 -3.89
CA GLY A 113 -25.88 -3.95 -4.41
C GLY A 113 -26.53 -2.71 -3.78
N HIS A 114 -25.76 -1.67 -3.45
CA HIS A 114 -26.26 -0.39 -2.93
C HIS A 114 -26.03 0.79 -3.87
N SER A 115 -25.39 0.58 -5.03
CA SER A 115 -24.90 1.65 -5.90
C SER A 115 -25.80 1.95 -7.11
N GLY A 116 -26.77 1.11 -7.42
CA GLY A 116 -27.67 1.29 -8.57
C GLY A 116 -26.97 1.20 -9.93
N ILE A 117 -25.87 0.45 -10.01
CA ILE A 117 -25.09 0.24 -11.22
C ILE A 117 -25.66 -0.93 -12.04
N GLN A 118 -25.49 -0.92 -13.37
CA GLN A 118 -25.83 -2.04 -14.22
C GLN A 118 -24.87 -3.22 -14.02
N LEU A 119 -25.39 -4.45 -14.04
CA LEU A 119 -24.57 -5.67 -13.98
C LEU A 119 -23.55 -5.72 -15.13
N GLN A 120 -23.91 -5.24 -16.32
CA GLN A 120 -23.04 -5.17 -17.48
C GLN A 120 -21.81 -4.30 -17.22
N THR A 121 -21.96 -3.18 -16.51
CA THR A 121 -20.86 -2.27 -16.17
C THR A 121 -19.87 -2.95 -15.22
N VAL A 122 -20.37 -3.64 -14.19
CA VAL A 122 -19.51 -4.38 -13.25
C VAL A 122 -18.80 -5.54 -13.94
N ASN A 123 -19.49 -6.31 -14.79
CA ASN A 123 -18.87 -7.38 -15.57
C ASN A 123 -17.74 -6.83 -16.47
N ARG A 124 -17.90 -5.65 -17.07
CA ARG A 124 -16.84 -5.06 -17.88
C ARG A 124 -15.60 -4.66 -17.04
N LEU A 125 -15.78 -4.23 -15.78
CA LEU A 125 -14.65 -4.00 -14.86
C LEU A 125 -13.96 -5.33 -14.52
N VAL A 126 -14.71 -6.42 -14.32
CA VAL A 126 -14.16 -7.77 -14.14
C VAL A 126 -13.38 -8.22 -15.39
N ASP A 127 -13.91 -7.97 -16.58
CA ASP A 127 -13.21 -8.25 -17.84
C ASP A 127 -11.89 -7.46 -17.95
N PHE A 128 -11.88 -6.19 -17.55
CA PHE A 128 -10.65 -5.38 -17.52
C PHE A 128 -9.61 -5.97 -16.58
N TYR A 129 -10.01 -6.32 -15.35
CA TYR A 129 -9.13 -6.98 -14.40
C TYR A 129 -8.55 -8.29 -14.96
N ASN A 130 -9.41 -9.15 -15.50
CA ASN A 130 -9.07 -10.49 -15.95
C ASN A 130 -8.19 -10.53 -17.20
N ASN A 131 -8.19 -9.48 -18.00
CA ASN A 131 -7.40 -9.37 -19.22
C ASN A 131 -6.23 -8.37 -19.09
N ASP A 132 -5.90 -7.93 -17.87
CA ASP A 132 -4.84 -6.96 -17.59
C ASP A 132 -4.98 -5.68 -18.46
N ILE A 133 -6.23 -5.23 -18.63
CA ILE A 133 -6.55 -3.96 -19.26
C ILE A 133 -6.57 -2.90 -18.17
N LEU A 134 -5.44 -2.21 -17.96
CA LEU A 134 -5.25 -1.31 -16.83
C LEU A 134 -5.38 0.15 -17.27
N PRO A 135 -6.45 0.86 -16.85
CA PRO A 135 -6.65 2.27 -17.18
C PRO A 135 -5.47 3.14 -16.76
N LYS A 136 -5.14 4.15 -17.57
CA LYS A 136 -4.12 5.13 -17.23
C LYS A 136 -4.67 6.14 -16.25
N ILE A 137 -4.09 6.17 -15.05
CA ILE A 137 -4.47 7.01 -13.92
C ILE A 137 -3.24 7.82 -13.49
N TYR A 138 -3.46 8.99 -12.92
CA TYR A 138 -2.39 9.89 -12.52
C TYR A 138 -2.44 10.15 -11.01
N THR A 139 -1.27 10.45 -10.44
CA THR A 139 -1.07 10.56 -8.99
C THR A 139 -1.64 11.84 -8.38
N GLN A 140 -1.95 12.87 -9.18
CA GLN A 140 -2.44 14.16 -8.71
C GLN A 140 -3.83 14.44 -9.28
N GLY A 141 -4.73 14.98 -8.44
CA GLY A 141 -6.09 15.39 -8.84
C GLY A 141 -7.18 15.10 -7.82
N SER A 142 -6.93 14.28 -6.78
CA SER A 142 -7.92 14.02 -5.72
C SER A 142 -7.66 14.88 -4.49
N LEU A 143 -8.70 15.55 -4.01
CA LEU A 143 -8.75 16.21 -2.69
C LEU A 143 -9.25 15.25 -1.59
N GLY A 144 -9.81 14.10 -1.97
CA GLY A 144 -10.54 13.24 -1.05
C GLY A 144 -11.83 13.89 -0.51
N ALA A 145 -12.42 14.79 -1.29
CA ALA A 145 -13.66 15.51 -0.97
C ALA A 145 -14.87 14.59 -1.06
N SER A 146 -15.21 14.19 -2.30
CA SER A 146 -16.23 13.15 -2.59
C SER A 146 -15.56 11.80 -2.88
N GLY A 147 -14.52 11.46 -2.12
CA GLY A 147 -13.59 10.39 -2.42
C GLY A 147 -12.60 10.77 -3.53
N ASP A 148 -12.18 9.79 -4.28
CA ASP A 148 -11.11 9.88 -5.28
C ASP A 148 -11.63 10.17 -6.69
N LEU A 149 -12.36 11.28 -6.87
CA LEU A 149 -13.11 11.58 -8.11
C LEU A 149 -12.24 11.48 -9.37
N ALA A 150 -11.17 12.25 -9.47
CA ALA A 150 -10.36 12.29 -10.70
C ALA A 150 -9.68 10.94 -11.00
N PRO A 151 -9.01 10.25 -10.06
CA PRO A 151 -8.50 8.91 -10.30
C PRO A 151 -9.56 7.89 -10.73
N LEU A 152 -10.73 7.90 -10.11
CA LEU A 152 -11.82 6.97 -10.44
C LEU A 152 -12.51 7.34 -11.76
N ALA A 153 -12.50 8.60 -12.15
CA ALA A 153 -12.91 9.01 -13.49
C ALA A 153 -11.97 8.44 -14.56
N HIS A 154 -10.66 8.55 -14.36
CA HIS A 154 -9.68 7.90 -15.25
C HIS A 154 -9.84 6.39 -15.28
N LEU A 155 -10.11 5.73 -14.13
CA LEU A 155 -10.40 4.29 -14.06
C LEU A 155 -11.60 3.92 -14.94
N SER A 156 -12.57 4.81 -15.07
CA SER A 156 -13.86 4.58 -15.72
C SER A 156 -13.91 4.97 -17.20
N LEU A 157 -12.99 5.83 -17.69
CA LEU A 157 -12.95 6.27 -19.11
C LEU A 157 -12.98 5.10 -20.11
N PRO A 158 -12.23 3.99 -19.90
CA PRO A 158 -12.23 2.88 -20.86
C PRO A 158 -13.58 2.18 -21.03
N LEU A 159 -14.48 2.27 -20.04
CA LEU A 159 -15.85 1.78 -20.19
C LEU A 159 -16.59 2.47 -21.34
N LEU A 160 -16.28 3.76 -21.56
CA LEU A 160 -16.84 4.61 -22.61
C LEU A 160 -16.05 4.53 -23.93
N GLY A 161 -14.99 3.73 -24.00
CA GLY A 161 -14.05 3.72 -25.13
C GLY A 161 -13.14 4.93 -25.18
N GLU A 162 -13.03 5.70 -24.11
CA GLU A 162 -12.22 6.91 -24.01
C GLU A 162 -10.94 6.68 -23.20
N GLY A 163 -9.97 7.59 -23.32
CA GLY A 163 -8.71 7.50 -22.59
C GLY A 163 -7.78 6.41 -23.11
N GLU A 164 -6.77 6.10 -22.31
CA GLU A 164 -5.73 5.12 -22.62
C GLU A 164 -5.65 4.04 -21.54
N VAL A 165 -5.19 2.86 -21.93
CA VAL A 165 -4.93 1.72 -21.04
C VAL A 165 -3.53 1.17 -21.27
N LEU A 166 -2.96 0.55 -20.25
CA LEU A 166 -1.85 -0.37 -20.39
C LEU A 166 -2.43 -1.75 -20.76
N PHE A 167 -2.08 -2.26 -21.94
CA PHE A 167 -2.51 -3.57 -22.42
C PHE A 167 -1.34 -4.29 -23.08
N LYS A 168 -1.05 -5.52 -22.64
CA LYS A 168 0.09 -6.32 -23.11
C LYS A 168 1.42 -5.54 -23.06
N GLY A 169 1.63 -4.77 -21.98
CA GLY A 169 2.85 -3.97 -21.77
C GLY A 169 2.96 -2.69 -22.64
N LYS A 170 1.90 -2.33 -23.39
CA LYS A 170 1.87 -1.15 -24.24
C LYS A 170 0.74 -0.20 -23.83
N LYS A 171 0.99 1.09 -24.00
CA LYS A 171 -0.03 2.13 -23.90
C LYS A 171 -0.84 2.16 -25.20
N VAL A 172 -2.16 1.97 -25.09
CA VAL A 172 -3.09 1.84 -26.23
C VAL A 172 -4.33 2.66 -25.95
N ALA A 173 -4.98 3.20 -26.99
CA ALA A 173 -6.27 3.85 -26.85
C ALA A 173 -7.34 2.83 -26.43
N SER A 174 -8.21 3.21 -25.50
CA SER A 174 -9.25 2.30 -24.99
C SER A 174 -10.18 1.79 -26.09
N ALA A 175 -10.55 2.64 -27.05
CA ALA A 175 -11.36 2.24 -28.21
C ALA A 175 -10.76 1.09 -29.04
N GLU A 176 -9.42 1.05 -29.18
CA GLU A 176 -8.74 -0.04 -29.89
C GLU A 176 -8.84 -1.35 -29.13
N VAL A 177 -8.74 -1.29 -27.78
CA VAL A 177 -8.88 -2.49 -26.92
C VAL A 177 -10.32 -2.98 -26.94
N LEU A 178 -11.34 -2.11 -26.84
CA LEU A 178 -12.73 -2.51 -26.96
C LEU A 178 -12.97 -3.21 -28.31
N LYS A 179 -12.47 -2.64 -29.40
CA LYS A 179 -12.56 -3.25 -30.74
C LYS A 179 -11.85 -4.61 -30.83
N HIS A 180 -10.69 -4.76 -30.17
CA HIS A 180 -9.95 -6.04 -30.11
C HIS A 180 -10.77 -7.18 -29.51
N PHE A 181 -11.60 -6.87 -28.51
CA PHE A 181 -12.48 -7.85 -27.84
C PHE A 181 -13.89 -7.89 -28.41
N ASN A 182 -14.21 -7.11 -29.46
CA ASN A 182 -15.56 -6.91 -29.99
C ASN A 182 -16.55 -6.44 -28.91
N TRP A 183 -16.11 -5.55 -28.04
CA TRP A 183 -16.92 -4.93 -27.00
C TRP A 183 -17.40 -3.55 -27.44
N GLU A 184 -18.70 -3.31 -27.28
CA GLU A 184 -19.25 -1.97 -27.42
C GLU A 184 -18.98 -1.12 -26.18
N PRO A 185 -18.79 0.21 -26.30
CA PRO A 185 -18.78 1.10 -25.17
C PRO A 185 -20.02 0.96 -24.30
N ILE A 186 -19.86 1.08 -22.99
CA ILE A 186 -21.00 1.04 -22.05
C ILE A 186 -21.77 2.35 -22.13
N VAL A 187 -23.08 2.25 -22.27
CA VAL A 187 -24.00 3.39 -22.16
C VAL A 187 -24.43 3.50 -20.71
N LEU A 188 -23.87 4.49 -19.99
CA LEU A 188 -24.17 4.69 -18.58
C LEU A 188 -25.61 5.15 -18.38
N GLN A 189 -26.29 4.54 -17.42
CA GLN A 189 -27.64 4.91 -16.99
C GLN A 189 -27.58 5.86 -15.77
N SER A 190 -28.75 6.34 -15.33
CA SER A 190 -28.87 7.21 -14.16
C SER A 190 -28.10 6.65 -12.95
N LYS A 191 -27.41 7.51 -12.18
CA LYS A 191 -26.59 7.17 -11.01
C LYS A 191 -25.23 6.51 -11.32
N GLU A 192 -25.01 5.88 -12.46
CA GLU A 192 -23.79 5.09 -12.72
C GLU A 192 -22.50 5.95 -12.71
N GLY A 193 -22.57 7.19 -13.17
CA GLY A 193 -21.42 8.10 -13.06
C GLY A 193 -20.95 8.25 -11.63
N LEU A 194 -21.86 8.53 -10.68
CA LEU A 194 -21.48 8.63 -9.25
C LEU A 194 -21.10 7.26 -8.66
N ALA A 195 -21.74 6.16 -9.05
CA ALA A 195 -21.35 4.83 -8.61
C ALA A 195 -19.90 4.50 -8.97
N LEU A 196 -19.46 4.96 -10.13
CA LEU A 196 -18.10 4.76 -10.62
C LEU A 196 -17.09 5.73 -10.00
N LEU A 197 -17.41 7.02 -9.88
CA LEU A 197 -16.50 8.07 -9.50
C LEU A 197 -16.39 8.32 -8.00
N ASN A 198 -17.50 8.21 -7.25
CA ASN A 198 -17.43 8.31 -5.81
C ASN A 198 -16.75 7.08 -5.20
N GLY A 199 -16.05 7.30 -4.10
CA GLY A 199 -15.42 6.24 -3.32
C GLY A 199 -13.95 6.46 -3.07
N THR A 200 -13.37 5.56 -2.31
CA THR A 200 -12.03 5.67 -1.73
C THR A 200 -11.05 4.65 -2.32
N GLN A 201 -11.34 4.10 -3.50
CA GLN A 201 -10.59 2.97 -4.04
C GLN A 201 -9.16 3.32 -4.48
N PHE A 202 -8.86 4.59 -4.77
CA PHE A 202 -7.49 5.03 -5.00
C PHE A 202 -6.69 4.98 -3.69
N MET A 203 -7.14 5.69 -2.66
CA MET A 203 -6.52 5.62 -1.33
C MET A 203 -6.49 4.19 -0.79
N GLY A 204 -7.57 3.43 -1.00
CA GLY A 204 -7.71 2.03 -0.60
C GLY A 204 -6.66 1.13 -1.24
N ALA A 205 -6.45 1.24 -2.55
CA ALA A 205 -5.49 0.44 -3.29
C ALA A 205 -4.04 0.72 -2.86
N TYR A 206 -3.68 1.99 -2.70
CA TYR A 206 -2.37 2.37 -2.16
C TYR A 206 -2.16 1.79 -0.77
N GLY A 207 -3.12 1.99 0.14
CA GLY A 207 -2.99 1.53 1.51
C GLY A 207 -2.88 0.01 1.63
N VAL A 208 -3.66 -0.76 0.87
CA VAL A 208 -3.57 -2.22 0.81
C VAL A 208 -2.20 -2.68 0.30
N HIS A 209 -1.72 -2.09 -0.80
CA HIS A 209 -0.40 -2.40 -1.35
C HIS A 209 0.71 -2.12 -0.33
N ILE A 210 0.68 -0.94 0.30
CA ILE A 210 1.67 -0.56 1.31
C ILE A 210 1.58 -1.48 2.54
N LEU A 211 0.38 -1.85 3.00
CA LEU A 211 0.19 -2.74 4.14
C LEU A 211 0.83 -4.11 3.93
N ILE A 212 0.58 -4.74 2.77
CA ILE A 212 1.19 -6.04 2.43
C ILE A 212 2.71 -5.94 2.47
N LYS A 213 3.30 -4.90 1.89
CA LYS A 213 4.75 -4.65 1.94
C LYS A 213 5.23 -4.34 3.36
N ALA A 214 4.49 -3.52 4.13
CA ALA A 214 4.88 -3.10 5.47
C ALA A 214 5.02 -4.27 6.46
N TYR A 215 4.14 -5.26 6.40
CA TYR A 215 4.27 -6.49 7.21
C TYR A 215 5.56 -7.23 6.88
N LYS A 216 5.83 -7.47 5.60
CA LYS A 216 7.06 -8.12 5.14
C LYS A 216 8.31 -7.36 5.59
N TYR A 217 8.34 -6.05 5.33
CA TYR A 217 9.51 -5.23 5.64
C TYR A 217 9.69 -4.95 7.13
N SER A 218 8.63 -5.01 7.92
CA SER A 218 8.73 -4.98 9.39
C SER A 218 9.40 -6.25 9.95
N TYR A 219 9.17 -7.42 9.33
CA TYR A 219 9.90 -8.65 9.62
C TYR A 219 11.37 -8.56 9.20
N LEU A 220 11.62 -8.11 7.97
CA LEU A 220 12.98 -7.95 7.45
C LEU A 220 13.78 -6.92 8.24
N ALA A 221 13.14 -5.87 8.75
CA ALA A 221 13.79 -4.89 9.63
C ALA A 221 14.28 -5.54 10.95
N ASP A 222 13.52 -6.47 11.52
CA ASP A 222 13.94 -7.23 12.69
C ASP A 222 15.13 -8.14 12.35
N LEU A 223 15.07 -8.89 11.24
CA LEU A 223 16.15 -9.78 10.80
C LEU A 223 17.44 -9.00 10.51
N ILE A 224 17.35 -7.96 9.70
CA ILE A 224 18.51 -7.13 9.32
C ILE A 224 19.10 -6.44 10.54
N GLY A 225 18.23 -5.91 11.44
CA GLY A 225 18.65 -5.33 12.71
C GLY A 225 19.35 -6.33 13.61
N THR A 226 18.92 -7.60 13.60
CA THR A 226 19.58 -8.68 14.35
C THR A 226 20.97 -9.00 13.80
N ILE A 227 21.12 -9.09 12.48
CA ILE A 227 22.42 -9.25 11.83
C ILE A 227 23.35 -8.08 12.18
N SER A 228 22.81 -6.85 12.15
CA SER A 228 23.55 -5.65 12.56
C SER A 228 23.96 -5.69 14.03
N LEU A 229 23.10 -6.21 14.93
CA LEU A 229 23.39 -6.35 16.37
C LEU A 229 24.59 -7.30 16.59
N GLU A 230 24.59 -8.46 15.98
CA GLU A 230 25.70 -9.41 16.05
C GLU A 230 26.99 -8.82 15.45
N ALA A 231 26.87 -8.22 14.26
CA ALA A 231 27.99 -7.57 13.60
C ALA A 231 28.61 -6.46 14.46
N PHE A 232 27.80 -5.74 15.25
CA PHE A 232 28.28 -4.71 16.18
C PHE A 232 28.78 -5.27 17.52
N ASP A 233 28.80 -6.57 17.73
CA ASP A 233 29.09 -7.21 19.03
C ASP A 233 28.14 -6.72 20.13
N GLY A 234 26.85 -6.68 19.80
CA GLY A 234 25.79 -6.21 20.69
C GLY A 234 25.41 -7.21 21.77
N ARG A 235 24.55 -6.79 22.68
CA ARG A 235 24.10 -7.54 23.85
C ARG A 235 22.68 -8.07 23.68
N ILE A 236 22.44 -9.31 24.18
CA ILE A 236 21.12 -9.97 24.12
C ILE A 236 20.16 -9.53 25.24
N GLU A 237 20.68 -9.02 26.38
CA GLU A 237 19.86 -8.73 27.56
C GLU A 237 18.72 -7.74 27.31
N PRO A 238 18.81 -6.74 26.40
CA PRO A 238 17.68 -5.87 26.08
C PRO A 238 16.46 -6.58 25.48
N PHE A 239 16.62 -7.82 25.03
CA PHE A 239 15.56 -8.63 24.41
C PHE A 239 14.98 -9.67 25.37
N ASN A 240 15.39 -9.64 26.65
CA ASN A 240 14.86 -10.54 27.68
C ASN A 240 13.37 -10.29 27.93
N GLU A 241 12.57 -11.35 27.95
CA GLU A 241 11.12 -11.30 28.10
C GLU A 241 10.64 -10.54 29.35
N LEU A 242 11.39 -10.61 30.45
CA LEU A 242 11.05 -9.94 31.71
C LEU A 242 10.93 -8.42 31.54
N ILE A 243 11.74 -7.82 30.67
CA ILE A 243 11.68 -6.38 30.36
C ILE A 243 10.36 -6.06 29.65
N HIS A 244 9.92 -6.93 28.78
CA HIS A 244 8.76 -6.71 27.92
C HIS A 244 7.44 -7.03 28.63
N PHE A 245 7.44 -7.94 29.60
CA PHE A 245 6.27 -8.22 30.44
C PHE A 245 5.87 -7.06 31.35
N ILE A 246 6.80 -6.27 31.84
CA ILE A 246 6.50 -5.10 32.67
C ILE A 246 6.10 -3.86 31.86
N ARG A 247 6.23 -3.91 30.49
CA ARG A 247 5.76 -2.90 29.54
C ARG A 247 5.15 -3.57 28.30
N PRO A 248 3.94 -4.13 28.41
CA PRO A 248 3.41 -5.14 27.49
C PRO A 248 2.78 -4.55 26.20
N HIS A 249 3.51 -3.74 25.45
CA HIS A 249 3.12 -3.38 24.08
C HIS A 249 3.31 -4.60 23.18
N LYS A 250 2.28 -4.95 22.41
CA LYS A 250 2.25 -6.16 21.59
C LYS A 250 3.42 -6.21 20.59
N GLY A 251 3.61 -5.15 19.82
CA GLY A 251 4.71 -5.09 18.84
C GLY A 251 6.09 -5.16 19.48
N GLN A 252 6.27 -4.61 20.70
CA GLN A 252 7.52 -4.69 21.47
C GLN A 252 7.82 -6.14 21.86
N ILE A 253 6.84 -6.89 22.34
CA ILE A 253 6.98 -8.31 22.70
C ILE A 253 7.33 -9.13 21.47
N ILE A 254 6.58 -8.97 20.37
CA ILE A 254 6.80 -9.70 19.12
C ILE A 254 8.23 -9.45 18.58
N THR A 255 8.68 -8.20 18.62
CA THR A 255 10.04 -7.86 18.15
C THR A 255 11.12 -8.55 18.99
N ALA A 256 10.99 -8.51 20.32
CA ALA A 256 11.96 -9.15 21.21
C ALA A 256 11.99 -10.67 21.04
N GLN A 257 10.84 -11.32 20.94
CA GLN A 257 10.73 -12.76 20.70
C GLN A 257 11.39 -13.16 19.39
N ARG A 258 11.08 -12.45 18.30
CA ARG A 258 11.63 -12.73 16.97
C ARG A 258 13.14 -12.57 16.91
N ILE A 259 13.70 -11.55 17.60
CA ILE A 259 15.15 -11.36 17.66
C ILE A 259 15.81 -12.50 18.43
N ASN A 260 15.23 -12.98 19.55
CA ASN A 260 15.73 -14.13 20.26
C ASN A 260 15.69 -15.41 19.41
N GLU A 261 14.60 -15.63 18.66
CA GLU A 261 14.47 -16.75 17.72
C GLU A 261 15.55 -16.71 16.63
N PHE A 262 15.82 -15.54 16.05
CA PHE A 262 16.87 -15.40 15.05
C PHE A 262 18.28 -15.69 15.59
N LEU A 263 18.50 -15.44 16.88
CA LEU A 263 19.82 -15.58 17.53
C LEU A 263 20.03 -16.96 18.17
N GLU A 264 19.06 -17.87 18.11
CA GLU A 264 19.16 -19.18 18.75
C GLU A 264 20.36 -19.98 18.18
N GLY A 265 21.30 -20.32 19.06
CA GLY A 265 22.54 -21.05 18.70
C GLY A 265 23.69 -20.20 18.14
N SER A 266 23.59 -18.86 18.20
CA SER A 266 24.67 -17.99 17.75
C SER A 266 25.87 -17.95 18.68
N GLU A 267 27.05 -18.33 18.19
CA GLU A 267 28.32 -18.19 18.93
C GLU A 267 28.71 -16.72 19.13
N ILE A 268 28.34 -15.84 18.18
CA ILE A 268 28.65 -14.42 18.22
C ILE A 268 27.93 -13.73 19.38
N ILE A 269 26.65 -14.06 19.61
CA ILE A 269 25.89 -13.43 20.68
C ILE A 269 26.25 -13.97 22.07
N GLU A 270 26.68 -15.22 22.17
CA GLU A 270 27.03 -15.87 23.44
C GLU A 270 28.41 -15.49 23.97
N GLN A 271 29.29 -14.89 23.17
CA GLN A 271 30.62 -14.49 23.62
C GLN A 271 30.56 -13.45 24.75
N GLU A 272 31.58 -13.43 25.60
CA GLU A 272 31.71 -12.43 26.66
C GLU A 272 31.78 -11.01 26.09
N LYS A 273 30.91 -10.13 26.57
CA LYS A 273 30.78 -8.74 26.08
C LYS A 273 31.62 -7.79 26.88
N LYS A 274 32.49 -7.05 26.21
CA LYS A 274 33.39 -6.04 26.84
C LYS A 274 32.66 -4.74 27.17
N HIS A 275 31.51 -4.48 26.64
CA HIS A 275 30.77 -3.23 26.77
C HIS A 275 29.55 -3.41 27.66
N VAL A 276 29.25 -2.43 28.51
CA VAL A 276 28.16 -2.47 29.48
C VAL A 276 26.81 -2.27 28.81
N GLN A 277 26.72 -1.42 27.78
CA GLN A 277 25.51 -1.09 27.05
C GLN A 277 25.78 -0.84 25.58
N ASP A 278 24.73 -1.05 24.75
CA ASP A 278 24.72 -0.71 23.34
C ASP A 278 24.06 0.64 23.08
N PRO A 279 24.36 1.28 21.95
CA PRO A 279 23.57 2.41 21.45
C PRO A 279 22.07 2.08 21.33
N TYR A 280 21.23 3.10 21.42
CA TYR A 280 19.77 2.92 21.40
C TYR A 280 19.27 2.29 20.11
N SER A 281 19.94 2.51 18.97
CA SER A 281 19.56 1.90 17.70
C SER A 281 19.63 0.36 17.71
N PHE A 282 20.38 -0.23 18.65
CA PHE A 282 20.41 -1.67 18.89
C PHE A 282 19.51 -2.05 20.06
N ARG A 283 19.78 -1.55 21.26
CA ARG A 283 19.08 -2.01 22.47
C ARG A 283 17.62 -1.58 22.59
N CYS A 284 17.19 -0.57 21.83
CA CYS A 284 15.81 -0.11 21.81
C CYS A 284 15.04 -0.60 20.56
N MET A 285 15.55 -1.57 19.80
CA MET A 285 14.81 -2.16 18.68
C MET A 285 13.42 -2.65 19.09
N PRO A 286 13.22 -3.39 20.21
CA PRO A 286 11.89 -3.82 20.60
C PRO A 286 10.89 -2.67 20.77
N GLN A 287 11.32 -1.55 21.36
CA GLN A 287 10.47 -0.39 21.59
C GLN A 287 10.12 0.37 20.30
N VAL A 288 11.10 0.55 19.40
CA VAL A 288 10.93 1.34 18.18
C VAL A 288 10.25 0.53 17.07
N HIS A 289 10.78 -0.66 16.76
CA HIS A 289 10.16 -1.56 15.77
C HIS A 289 8.76 -1.97 16.23
N GLY A 290 8.60 -2.24 17.54
CA GLY A 290 7.31 -2.60 18.12
C GLY A 290 6.27 -1.51 17.98
N ALA A 291 6.61 -0.25 18.25
CA ALA A 291 5.68 0.87 18.08
C ALA A 291 5.22 1.01 16.62
N SER A 292 6.13 0.80 15.65
CA SER A 292 5.78 0.79 14.22
C SER A 292 4.85 -0.37 13.88
N LYS A 293 5.07 -1.58 14.44
CA LYS A 293 4.18 -2.74 14.25
C LYS A 293 2.77 -2.47 14.79
N ASP A 294 2.66 -1.89 15.98
CA ASP A 294 1.37 -1.55 16.59
C ASP A 294 0.60 -0.51 15.73
N ALA A 295 1.32 0.46 15.14
CA ALA A 295 0.74 1.43 14.22
C ALA A 295 0.28 0.76 12.91
N ILE A 296 1.08 -0.14 12.33
CA ILE A 296 0.73 -0.91 11.13
C ILE A 296 -0.52 -1.77 11.38
N ASP A 297 -0.64 -2.41 12.56
CA ASP A 297 -1.83 -3.20 12.94
C ASP A 297 -3.08 -2.31 13.08
N TYR A 298 -2.96 -1.11 13.64
CA TYR A 298 -4.06 -0.15 13.65
C TYR A 298 -4.52 0.20 12.23
N VAL A 299 -3.59 0.51 11.33
CA VAL A 299 -3.89 0.84 9.94
C VAL A 299 -4.58 -0.34 9.24
N ARG A 300 -4.11 -1.58 9.46
CA ARG A 300 -4.76 -2.80 8.95
C ARG A 300 -6.24 -2.87 9.32
N LYS A 301 -6.59 -2.57 10.57
CA LYS A 301 -7.99 -2.60 11.04
C LYS A 301 -8.86 -1.59 10.30
N VAL A 302 -8.34 -0.39 10.05
CA VAL A 302 -9.06 0.65 9.27
C VAL A 302 -9.27 0.18 7.83
N PHE A 303 -8.22 -0.29 7.16
CA PHE A 303 -8.32 -0.73 5.77
C PHE A 303 -9.16 -2.00 5.60
N LYS A 304 -9.12 -2.94 6.56
CA LYS A 304 -10.03 -4.10 6.56
C LYS A 304 -11.51 -3.69 6.54
N THR A 305 -11.87 -2.64 7.28
CA THR A 305 -13.22 -2.10 7.26
C THR A 305 -13.52 -1.47 5.89
N GLU A 306 -12.62 -0.63 5.39
CA GLU A 306 -12.83 0.15 4.17
C GLU A 306 -12.99 -0.71 2.92
N ILE A 307 -12.15 -1.74 2.74
CA ILE A 307 -12.21 -2.63 1.56
C ILE A 307 -13.50 -3.46 1.50
N ASN A 308 -14.26 -3.50 2.61
CA ASN A 308 -15.56 -4.18 2.72
C ASN A 308 -16.71 -3.18 2.83
N SER A 309 -16.52 -1.94 2.38
CA SER A 309 -17.50 -0.86 2.52
C SER A 309 -18.05 -0.40 1.19
N VAL A 310 -19.27 0.13 1.22
CA VAL A 310 -19.87 0.87 0.11
C VAL A 310 -19.56 2.34 0.31
N THR A 311 -18.74 2.90 -0.57
CA THR A 311 -18.15 4.23 -0.41
C THR A 311 -18.58 5.22 -1.49
N ASP A 312 -19.64 4.93 -2.24
CA ASP A 312 -20.28 5.86 -3.15
C ASP A 312 -21.48 6.58 -2.51
N ASN A 313 -22.13 7.46 -3.25
CA ASN A 313 -23.28 8.26 -2.81
C ASN A 313 -24.14 8.68 -4.01
N PRO A 314 -25.48 8.75 -3.88
CA PRO A 314 -26.30 8.26 -2.76
C PRO A 314 -26.37 6.74 -2.71
N ASN A 315 -26.70 6.17 -1.55
CA ASN A 315 -26.86 4.75 -1.37
C ASN A 315 -28.34 4.33 -1.43
N ILE A 316 -28.59 3.15 -1.97
CA ILE A 316 -29.92 2.57 -2.21
C ILE A 316 -30.18 1.45 -1.22
N PHE A 317 -31.32 1.54 -0.51
CA PHE A 317 -31.76 0.57 0.49
C PHE A 317 -33.13 0.04 0.08
N ILE A 318 -33.15 -1.08 -0.65
CA ILE A 318 -34.35 -1.65 -1.24
C ILE A 318 -35.37 -2.04 -0.16
N GLU A 319 -34.89 -2.69 0.90
CA GLU A 319 -35.73 -3.23 1.99
C GLU A 319 -36.53 -2.14 2.74
N SER A 320 -35.97 -0.93 2.82
CA SER A 320 -36.59 0.21 3.46
C SER A 320 -37.22 1.21 2.49
N ASP A 321 -37.20 0.92 1.19
CA ASP A 321 -37.67 1.80 0.10
C ASP A 321 -37.04 3.19 0.14
N GLN A 322 -35.72 3.28 0.41
CA GLN A 322 -35.02 4.56 0.62
C GLN A 322 -33.82 4.72 -0.32
N ILE A 323 -33.61 5.95 -0.77
CA ILE A 323 -32.38 6.41 -1.41
C ILE A 323 -31.85 7.56 -0.55
N ILE A 324 -30.67 7.36 0.04
CA ILE A 324 -30.14 8.26 1.07
C ILE A 324 -28.81 8.85 0.60
N SER A 325 -28.71 10.19 0.64
CA SER A 325 -27.45 10.90 0.43
C SER A 325 -26.74 11.09 1.76
N GLY A 326 -25.50 10.65 1.83
CA GLY A 326 -24.63 10.73 3.01
C GLY A 326 -23.20 11.09 2.64
N GLY A 327 -22.23 10.72 3.50
CA GLY A 327 -20.83 11.09 3.36
C GLY A 327 -19.88 9.88 3.32
N ASN A 328 -20.33 8.69 2.94
CA ASN A 328 -19.48 7.47 2.96
C ASN A 328 -18.27 7.53 2.03
N PHE A 329 -18.24 8.47 1.11
CA PHE A 329 -17.09 8.75 0.24
C PHE A 329 -15.96 9.51 0.96
N HIS A 330 -16.18 10.06 2.15
CA HIS A 330 -15.20 10.91 2.80
C HIS A 330 -13.99 10.11 3.30
N GLY A 331 -12.82 10.39 2.72
CA GLY A 331 -11.60 9.60 2.95
C GLY A 331 -10.90 9.83 4.29
N GLN A 332 -11.48 10.55 5.26
CA GLN A 332 -10.81 10.92 6.52
C GLN A 332 -10.27 9.73 7.32
N PRO A 333 -10.99 8.59 7.45
CA PRO A 333 -10.43 7.42 8.14
C PRO A 333 -9.14 6.92 7.50
N LEU A 334 -9.09 6.89 6.16
CA LEU A 334 -7.91 6.46 5.41
C LEU A 334 -6.78 7.49 5.48
N ALA A 335 -7.10 8.78 5.42
CA ALA A 335 -6.12 9.85 5.49
C ALA A 335 -5.32 9.79 6.81
N LEU A 336 -5.99 9.66 7.95
CA LEU A 336 -5.36 9.47 9.26
C LEU A 336 -4.52 8.19 9.30
N ALA A 337 -5.07 7.08 8.83
CA ALA A 337 -4.38 5.79 8.84
C ALA A 337 -3.11 5.82 7.94
N LEU A 338 -3.17 6.48 6.77
CA LEU A 338 -2.02 6.62 5.87
C LEU A 338 -0.91 7.51 6.47
N ASP A 339 -1.27 8.56 7.20
CA ASP A 339 -0.28 9.37 7.91
C ASP A 339 0.38 8.60 9.06
N PHE A 340 -0.38 7.80 9.83
CA PHE A 340 0.22 6.90 10.83
C PHE A 340 1.14 5.86 10.20
N MET A 341 0.76 5.28 9.05
CA MET A 341 1.60 4.37 8.28
C MET A 341 2.90 5.06 7.85
N ALA A 342 2.80 6.26 7.27
CA ALA A 342 3.94 7.05 6.82
C ALA A 342 4.94 7.32 7.95
N ILE A 343 4.46 7.70 9.13
CA ILE A 343 5.29 7.92 10.32
C ILE A 343 5.95 6.62 10.77
N ALA A 344 5.20 5.52 10.88
CA ALA A 344 5.71 4.22 11.31
C ALA A 344 6.82 3.69 10.40
N LEU A 345 6.65 3.78 9.08
CA LEU A 345 7.64 3.36 8.10
C LEU A 345 8.89 4.27 8.11
N ALA A 346 8.70 5.58 8.28
CA ALA A 346 9.80 6.54 8.41
C ALA A 346 10.66 6.25 9.64
N GLU A 347 10.07 5.87 10.78
CA GLU A 347 10.80 5.50 12.00
C GLU A 347 11.57 4.19 11.87
N LEU A 348 11.02 3.17 11.19
CA LEU A 348 11.77 1.95 10.86
C LEU A 348 13.01 2.28 10.01
N GLY A 349 12.87 3.16 9.03
CA GLY A 349 14.00 3.62 8.22
C GLY A 349 15.01 4.46 9.02
N SER A 350 14.54 5.31 9.94
CA SER A 350 15.38 6.16 10.77
C SER A 350 16.28 5.36 11.70
N ILE A 351 15.74 4.36 12.40
CA ILE A 351 16.54 3.51 13.30
C ILE A 351 17.51 2.62 12.53
N SER A 352 17.12 2.13 11.35
CA SER A 352 17.96 1.35 10.44
C SER A 352 19.19 2.15 9.98
N GLU A 353 18.98 3.38 9.57
CA GLU A 353 20.07 4.27 9.17
C GLU A 353 21.03 4.54 10.34
N ARG A 354 20.53 4.68 11.60
CA ARG A 354 21.39 4.81 12.77
C ARG A 354 22.27 3.57 12.99
N ARG A 355 21.78 2.36 12.76
CA ARG A 355 22.60 1.13 12.84
C ARG A 355 23.65 1.09 11.73
N THR A 356 23.28 1.46 10.52
CA THR A 356 24.22 1.59 9.40
C THR A 356 25.39 2.52 9.75
N TYR A 357 25.11 3.69 10.35
CA TYR A 357 26.15 4.60 10.83
C TYR A 357 27.06 3.96 11.89
N GLN A 358 26.49 3.24 12.85
CA GLN A 358 27.28 2.57 13.90
C GLN A 358 28.22 1.51 13.32
N LEU A 359 27.76 0.71 12.34
CA LEU A 359 28.56 -0.34 11.74
C LEU A 359 29.82 0.20 11.03
N ILE A 360 29.71 1.35 10.37
CA ILE A 360 30.86 1.95 9.63
C ILE A 360 31.79 2.82 10.48
N SER A 361 31.47 3.02 11.75
CA SER A 361 32.15 4.01 12.61
C SER A 361 33.52 3.60 13.11
N GLY A 362 33.99 2.40 12.84
CA GLY A 362 35.25 1.87 13.39
C GLY A 362 35.16 1.47 14.85
N LEU A 363 33.97 1.34 15.42
CA LEU A 363 33.74 0.90 16.79
C LEU A 363 33.63 -0.63 16.89
N ARG A 364 33.77 -1.15 18.09
CA ARG A 364 33.57 -2.58 18.40
C ARG A 364 34.48 -3.51 17.58
N ASN A 365 35.72 -3.11 17.34
CA ASN A 365 36.71 -3.82 16.53
C ASN A 365 36.34 -4.00 15.06
N LEU A 366 35.37 -3.27 14.55
CA LEU A 366 35.13 -3.18 13.12
C LEU A 366 36.08 -2.17 12.48
N PRO A 367 36.58 -2.41 11.26
CA PRO A 367 37.36 -1.41 10.54
C PRO A 367 36.43 -0.23 10.15
N ALA A 368 37.01 0.98 10.17
CA ALA A 368 36.26 2.14 9.68
C ALA A 368 35.82 1.93 8.23
N PHE A 369 34.52 2.24 7.95
CA PHE A 369 33.89 2.07 6.66
C PHE A 369 33.89 0.63 6.13
N LEU A 370 34.15 -0.37 6.98
CA LEU A 370 34.09 -1.82 6.69
C LEU A 370 34.96 -2.23 5.50
N VAL A 371 36.14 -1.65 5.39
CA VAL A 371 37.10 -1.96 4.31
C VAL A 371 38.49 -2.23 4.83
N ASP A 372 39.24 -3.02 4.08
CA ASP A 372 40.66 -3.16 4.19
C ASP A 372 41.35 -2.01 3.42
N ASN A 373 42.56 -1.60 3.91
CA ASN A 373 43.31 -0.50 3.32
C ASN A 373 42.50 0.84 3.21
N PRO A 374 42.02 1.39 4.34
CA PRO A 374 41.29 2.65 4.33
C PRO A 374 42.15 3.79 3.78
N GLY A 375 41.59 4.66 2.98
CA GLY A 375 42.29 5.69 2.25
C GLY A 375 42.52 5.34 0.77
N LEU A 376 42.91 4.10 0.45
CA LEU A 376 42.85 3.57 -0.91
C LEU A 376 41.43 3.19 -1.26
N ASN A 377 40.70 2.56 -0.31
CA ASN A 377 39.31 2.23 -0.41
C ASN A 377 38.46 3.14 0.49
N SER A 378 37.30 3.55 0.00
CA SER A 378 36.28 4.32 0.74
C SER A 378 35.20 3.43 1.34
N GLY A 379 34.99 2.24 0.82
CA GLY A 379 34.05 1.22 1.27
C GLY A 379 32.61 1.72 1.41
N PHE A 380 32.04 1.54 2.59
CA PHE A 380 30.63 1.84 2.87
C PHE A 380 30.39 3.28 3.36
N MET A 381 31.36 4.19 3.23
CA MET A 381 31.17 5.60 3.61
C MET A 381 29.97 6.23 2.88
N ILE A 382 29.93 6.15 1.56
CA ILE A 382 28.89 6.80 0.75
C ILE A 382 27.55 6.06 0.73
N PRO A 383 27.46 4.73 0.81
CA PRO A 383 26.18 4.06 1.07
C PRO A 383 25.46 4.57 2.33
N GLN A 384 26.20 4.85 3.43
CA GLN A 384 25.57 5.48 4.61
C GLN A 384 25.05 6.89 4.31
N TYR A 385 25.76 7.71 3.53
CA TYR A 385 25.25 9.02 3.10
C TYR A 385 23.96 8.89 2.30
N THR A 386 23.87 7.88 1.43
CA THR A 386 22.67 7.59 0.67
C THR A 386 21.51 7.24 1.61
N ALA A 387 21.72 6.34 2.57
CA ALA A 387 20.69 6.00 3.57
C ALA A 387 20.27 7.23 4.40
N ALA A 388 21.21 8.06 4.84
CA ALA A 388 20.94 9.29 5.60
C ALA A 388 20.15 10.31 4.78
N SER A 389 20.47 10.48 3.50
CA SER A 389 19.73 11.35 2.57
C SER A 389 18.28 10.87 2.41
N ILE A 390 18.06 9.57 2.23
CA ILE A 390 16.73 8.98 2.09
C ILE A 390 15.94 9.10 3.41
N ALA A 391 16.57 8.84 4.56
CA ALA A 391 15.95 9.02 5.87
C ALA A 391 15.53 10.48 6.11
N SER A 392 16.34 11.46 5.67
CA SER A 392 15.99 12.88 5.72
C SER A 392 14.79 13.21 4.82
N GLN A 393 14.71 12.61 3.63
CA GLN A 393 13.56 12.77 2.74
C GLN A 393 12.28 12.21 3.39
N ASN A 394 12.36 11.05 4.06
CA ASN A 394 11.22 10.46 4.76
C ASN A 394 10.65 11.37 5.85
N LYS A 395 11.47 12.14 6.56
CA LYS A 395 10.99 13.12 7.55
C LYS A 395 10.10 14.19 6.93
N GLN A 396 10.41 14.64 5.72
CA GLN A 396 9.58 15.60 4.99
C GLN A 396 8.29 14.95 4.48
N LEU A 397 8.39 13.74 3.93
CA LEU A 397 7.24 12.98 3.41
C LEU A 397 6.28 12.53 4.52
N ALA A 398 6.76 12.30 5.74
CA ALA A 398 5.95 11.91 6.89
C ALA A 398 5.17 13.07 7.53
N THR A 399 5.29 14.30 7.01
CA THR A 399 4.43 15.43 7.44
C THR A 399 2.97 15.07 7.13
N PRO A 400 2.03 15.12 8.10
CA PRO A 400 0.66 14.68 7.90
C PRO A 400 -0.08 15.45 6.81
N SER A 401 -0.78 14.73 5.92
CA SER A 401 -1.70 15.30 4.94
C SER A 401 -3.10 15.47 5.49
N SER A 402 -3.51 14.64 6.43
CA SER A 402 -4.86 14.58 6.99
C SER A 402 -5.26 15.81 7.82
N VAL A 403 -4.29 16.63 8.18
CA VAL A 403 -4.51 17.89 8.92
C VAL A 403 -4.72 19.09 8.00
N ASP A 404 -4.60 18.90 6.69
CA ASP A 404 -4.86 19.93 5.68
C ASP A 404 -6.27 19.80 5.11
N SER A 405 -6.88 20.92 4.72
CA SER A 405 -8.19 20.94 4.09
C SER A 405 -8.34 22.22 3.26
N ILE A 406 -8.87 22.08 2.05
CA ILE A 406 -9.08 23.19 1.10
C ILE A 406 -10.54 23.21 0.66
N VAL A 407 -11.20 24.37 0.80
CA VAL A 407 -12.59 24.54 0.38
C VAL A 407 -12.71 24.39 -1.14
N SER A 408 -13.70 23.64 -1.61
CA SER A 408 -13.99 23.43 -3.02
C SER A 408 -15.50 23.43 -3.31
N SER A 409 -15.89 23.31 -4.59
CA SER A 409 -17.28 23.21 -5.06
C SER A 409 -18.20 24.33 -4.50
N ASN A 410 -17.75 25.59 -4.62
CA ASN A 410 -18.48 26.77 -4.11
C ASN A 410 -18.84 26.68 -2.61
N GLY A 411 -17.98 26.05 -1.80
CA GLY A 411 -18.21 25.87 -0.37
C GLY A 411 -19.08 24.68 0.02
N GLN A 412 -19.57 23.90 -0.95
CA GLN A 412 -20.29 22.66 -0.66
C GLN A 412 -19.38 21.59 -0.06
N GLU A 413 -18.12 21.57 -0.48
CA GLU A 413 -17.06 20.70 0.01
C GLU A 413 -16.09 21.55 0.84
N ASP A 414 -16.50 21.94 2.03
CA ASP A 414 -15.79 22.88 2.92
C ASP A 414 -14.79 22.17 3.86
N HIS A 415 -14.85 20.85 3.94
CA HIS A 415 -13.88 20.00 4.62
C HIS A 415 -13.58 18.77 3.80
N VAL A 416 -12.29 18.53 3.48
CA VAL A 416 -11.79 17.45 2.65
C VAL A 416 -10.66 16.70 3.36
N SER A 417 -10.41 15.44 2.98
CA SER A 417 -9.49 14.56 3.73
C SER A 417 -8.02 14.70 3.35
N MET A 418 -7.72 15.13 2.12
CA MET A 418 -6.38 15.09 1.51
C MET A 418 -5.71 13.69 1.53
N GLY A 419 -6.50 12.62 1.68
CA GLY A 419 -6.00 11.26 1.83
C GLY A 419 -5.26 10.73 0.61
N ALA A 420 -5.58 11.19 -0.59
CA ALA A 420 -4.83 10.85 -1.80
C ALA A 420 -3.37 11.31 -1.74
N ASN A 421 -3.11 12.51 -1.19
CA ASN A 421 -1.75 12.99 -0.93
C ASN A 421 -1.05 12.12 0.14
N GLY A 422 -1.78 11.71 1.18
CA GLY A 422 -1.30 10.75 2.18
C GLY A 422 -0.88 9.42 1.54
N ALA A 423 -1.70 8.89 0.64
CA ALA A 423 -1.48 7.62 -0.06
C ALA A 423 -0.22 7.62 -0.92
N THR A 424 -0.07 8.62 -1.77
CA THR A 424 1.11 8.73 -2.67
C THR A 424 2.41 8.98 -1.90
N LYS A 425 2.37 9.77 -0.83
CA LYS A 425 3.53 9.97 0.06
C LYS A 425 3.91 8.70 0.82
N ALA A 426 2.93 7.97 1.35
CA ALA A 426 3.18 6.74 2.09
C ALA A 426 3.84 5.67 1.21
N LEU A 427 3.47 5.55 -0.08
CA LEU A 427 4.14 4.67 -1.03
C LEU A 427 5.61 5.05 -1.21
N ARG A 428 5.90 6.34 -1.40
CA ARG A 428 7.30 6.81 -1.53
C ARG A 428 8.14 6.52 -0.29
N ILE A 429 7.55 6.62 0.92
CA ILE A 429 8.22 6.26 2.16
C ILE A 429 8.46 4.75 2.23
N MET A 430 7.52 3.92 1.76
CA MET A 430 7.69 2.46 1.69
C MET A 430 8.87 2.10 0.77
N ASP A 431 8.93 2.67 -0.43
CA ASP A 431 10.04 2.45 -1.37
C ASP A 431 11.38 2.94 -0.79
N ASN A 432 11.36 4.02 -0.04
CA ASN A 432 12.53 4.55 0.65
C ASN A 432 12.99 3.62 1.79
N LEU A 433 12.05 3.02 2.54
CA LEU A 433 12.35 2.04 3.57
C LEU A 433 13.05 0.80 2.98
N GLU A 434 12.58 0.31 1.84
CA GLU A 434 13.23 -0.79 1.12
C GLU A 434 14.70 -0.48 0.82
N ARG A 435 14.98 0.71 0.32
CA ARG A 435 16.35 1.17 0.01
C ARG A 435 17.23 1.29 1.26
N ILE A 436 16.69 1.85 2.33
CA ILE A 436 17.44 2.00 3.60
C ILE A 436 17.77 0.63 4.19
N LEU A 437 16.81 -0.31 4.24
CA LEU A 437 17.04 -1.66 4.74
C LEU A 437 17.98 -2.46 3.84
N ALA A 438 17.94 -2.26 2.53
CA ALA A 438 18.91 -2.86 1.61
C ALA A 438 20.33 -2.38 1.90
N ILE A 439 20.53 -1.09 2.14
CA ILE A 439 21.83 -0.52 2.51
C ILE A 439 22.28 -1.06 3.88
N GLU A 440 21.37 -1.17 4.86
CA GLU A 440 21.71 -1.78 6.15
C GLU A 440 22.14 -3.23 6.00
N LEU A 441 21.42 -4.06 5.21
CA LEU A 441 21.79 -5.46 4.97
C LEU A 441 23.17 -5.59 4.33
N MET A 442 23.48 -4.76 3.35
CA MET A 442 24.82 -4.72 2.74
C MET A 442 25.91 -4.45 3.79
N ASN A 443 25.70 -3.43 4.63
CA ASN A 443 26.62 -3.08 5.70
C ASN A 443 26.73 -4.19 6.75
N ALA A 444 25.61 -4.77 7.18
CA ALA A 444 25.55 -5.83 8.17
C ALA A 444 26.24 -7.12 7.67
N SER A 445 25.98 -7.50 6.42
CA SER A 445 26.63 -8.67 5.78
C SER A 445 28.15 -8.51 5.67
N GLN A 446 28.63 -7.29 5.36
CA GLN A 446 30.05 -6.98 5.37
C GLN A 446 30.64 -7.00 6.77
N ALA A 447 29.95 -6.36 7.73
CA ALA A 447 30.43 -6.22 9.08
C ALA A 447 30.52 -7.54 9.85
N ILE A 448 29.52 -8.43 9.68
CA ILE A 448 29.52 -9.70 10.40
C ILE A 448 30.65 -10.64 9.94
N ALA A 449 31.16 -10.49 8.72
CA ALA A 449 32.32 -11.25 8.25
C ALA A 449 33.60 -10.98 9.06
N TYR A 450 33.72 -9.81 9.72
CA TYR A 450 34.83 -9.52 10.64
C TYR A 450 34.68 -10.20 12.00
N ARG A 451 33.61 -10.99 12.23
CA ARG A 451 33.43 -11.81 13.44
C ARG A 451 33.97 -13.22 13.29
N GLU A 452 34.39 -13.62 12.09
CA GLU A 452 35.02 -14.92 11.89
C GLU A 452 36.21 -15.13 12.87
N PRO A 453 36.40 -16.34 13.43
CA PRO A 453 35.77 -17.63 13.05
C PRO A 453 34.43 -17.93 13.75
N LEU A 454 33.89 -17.04 14.60
CA LEU A 454 32.59 -17.24 15.24
C LEU A 454 31.45 -17.22 14.22
N LYS A 455 30.46 -18.03 14.46
CA LYS A 455 29.27 -18.13 13.60
C LYS A 455 28.04 -17.55 14.25
N SER A 456 27.15 -17.04 13.43
CA SER A 456 25.78 -16.69 13.81
C SER A 456 24.92 -17.96 13.93
N SER A 457 23.62 -17.80 14.17
CA SER A 457 22.67 -18.91 14.12
C SER A 457 22.62 -19.55 12.73
N ASP A 458 22.21 -20.82 12.67
CA ASP A 458 22.07 -21.54 11.39
C ASP A 458 21.14 -20.80 10.41
N PHE A 459 20.06 -20.19 10.92
CA PHE A 459 19.12 -19.40 10.11
C PHE A 459 19.82 -18.19 9.47
N ILE A 460 20.55 -17.40 10.25
CA ILE A 460 21.25 -16.20 9.76
C ILE A 460 22.39 -16.59 8.81
N GLU A 461 23.14 -17.66 9.10
CA GLU A 461 24.21 -18.16 8.22
C GLU A 461 23.66 -18.59 6.86
N MET A 462 22.53 -19.30 6.86
CA MET A 462 21.84 -19.72 5.62
C MET A 462 21.33 -18.50 4.82
N PHE A 463 20.71 -17.55 5.49
CA PHE A 463 20.24 -16.30 4.88
C PHE A 463 21.40 -15.52 4.25
N LEU A 464 22.49 -15.32 5.00
CA LEU A 464 23.68 -14.61 4.52
C LEU A 464 24.41 -15.36 3.40
N SER A 465 24.45 -16.69 3.44
CA SER A 465 25.02 -17.51 2.37
C SER A 465 24.27 -17.28 1.06
N SER A 466 22.94 -17.38 1.08
CA SER A 466 22.09 -17.12 -0.10
C SER A 466 22.21 -15.68 -0.60
N TYR A 467 22.29 -14.72 0.30
CA TYR A 467 22.47 -13.30 -0.04
C TYR A 467 23.82 -13.04 -0.69
N ARG A 468 24.91 -13.60 -0.15
CA ARG A 468 26.29 -13.39 -0.63
C ARG A 468 26.58 -14.03 -2.00
N GLU A 469 25.78 -14.99 -2.44
CA GLU A 469 25.81 -15.49 -3.82
C GLU A 469 25.41 -14.39 -4.83
N ILE A 470 24.53 -13.47 -4.43
CA ILE A 470 24.01 -12.39 -5.28
C ILE A 470 24.82 -11.09 -5.08
N VAL A 471 25.17 -10.79 -3.83
CA VAL A 471 25.91 -9.60 -3.41
C VAL A 471 27.12 -10.03 -2.58
N PRO A 472 28.26 -10.30 -3.22
CA PRO A 472 29.47 -10.76 -2.53
C PRO A 472 30.09 -9.64 -1.69
N LEU A 473 30.87 -10.03 -0.68
CA LEU A 473 31.64 -9.10 0.16
C LEU A 473 32.51 -8.15 -0.67
N VAL A 474 32.65 -6.92 -0.20
CA VAL A 474 33.45 -5.88 -0.85
C VAL A 474 34.89 -5.97 -0.32
N LYS A 475 35.82 -6.37 -1.18
CA LYS A 475 37.26 -6.40 -0.90
C LYS A 475 37.97 -5.15 -1.41
N GLU A 476 37.52 -4.64 -2.54
CA GLU A 476 37.98 -3.40 -3.19
C GLU A 476 36.78 -2.58 -3.63
N ASP A 477 36.95 -1.25 -3.70
CA ASP A 477 35.87 -0.35 -4.10
C ASP A 477 35.31 -0.74 -5.49
N ARG A 478 33.99 -0.79 -5.60
CA ARG A 478 33.23 -1.04 -6.82
C ARG A 478 31.96 -0.20 -6.88
N ILE A 479 31.22 -0.24 -7.97
CA ILE A 479 29.96 0.52 -8.13
C ILE A 479 28.87 -0.13 -7.27
N LEU A 480 28.65 0.40 -6.07
CA LEU A 480 27.73 -0.15 -5.07
C LEU A 480 26.25 0.12 -5.41
N HIS A 481 25.95 0.99 -6.38
CA HIS A 481 24.59 1.15 -6.89
C HIS A 481 23.96 -0.19 -7.33
N TYR A 482 24.71 -0.99 -8.09
CA TYR A 482 24.22 -2.28 -8.56
C TYR A 482 23.99 -3.27 -7.42
N ASP A 483 24.80 -3.19 -6.36
CA ASP A 483 24.64 -4.05 -5.18
C ASP A 483 23.39 -3.63 -4.37
N ILE A 484 23.08 -2.34 -4.27
CA ILE A 484 21.84 -1.85 -3.65
C ILE A 484 20.62 -2.38 -4.42
N GLU A 485 20.59 -2.26 -5.75
CA GLU A 485 19.47 -2.73 -6.57
C GLU A 485 19.28 -4.27 -6.48
N LYS A 486 20.38 -5.02 -6.48
CA LYS A 486 20.35 -6.48 -6.26
C LYS A 486 19.83 -6.82 -4.87
N THR A 487 20.22 -6.06 -3.85
CA THR A 487 19.77 -6.29 -2.48
C THR A 487 18.27 -6.01 -2.35
N ILE A 488 17.76 -4.93 -2.94
CA ILE A 488 16.33 -4.66 -3.00
C ILE A 488 15.59 -5.83 -3.68
N SER A 489 16.11 -6.31 -4.81
CA SER A 489 15.53 -7.45 -5.55
C SER A 489 15.54 -8.73 -4.72
N PHE A 490 16.63 -8.99 -3.99
CA PHE A 490 16.73 -10.13 -3.07
C PHE A 490 15.69 -10.03 -1.96
N LEU A 491 15.59 -8.88 -1.27
CA LEU A 491 14.60 -8.68 -0.21
C LEU A 491 13.16 -8.81 -0.72
N ASN A 492 12.88 -8.30 -1.92
CA ASN A 492 11.56 -8.44 -2.55
C ASN A 492 11.21 -9.88 -2.90
N SER A 493 12.20 -10.71 -3.30
CA SER A 493 11.99 -12.12 -3.66
C SER A 493 12.03 -13.06 -2.45
N PHE A 494 12.57 -12.62 -1.31
CA PHE A 494 12.70 -13.46 -0.12
C PHE A 494 11.31 -13.86 0.38
N GLN A 495 11.08 -15.18 0.45
CA GLN A 495 9.82 -15.74 0.96
C GLN A 495 9.92 -15.91 2.47
N ILE A 496 8.87 -15.53 3.14
CA ILE A 496 8.74 -15.71 4.58
C ILE A 496 7.71 -16.82 4.78
N GLU A 497 8.13 -17.92 5.41
CA GLU A 497 7.32 -19.13 5.54
C GLU A 497 6.07 -18.95 6.41
N ASN A 498 6.08 -17.96 7.31
CA ASN A 498 4.96 -17.70 8.20
C ASN A 498 4.04 -16.64 7.60
N ASP A 499 2.74 -16.85 7.75
CA ASP A 499 1.72 -15.90 7.36
C ASP A 499 1.79 -14.64 8.24
N LEU A 500 2.60 -13.67 7.82
CA LEU A 500 2.86 -12.44 8.58
C LEU A 500 1.60 -11.63 8.84
N LEU A 501 0.59 -11.75 7.96
CA LEU A 501 -0.65 -11.01 8.08
C LEU A 501 -1.55 -11.59 9.18
N THR A 502 -1.33 -12.85 9.59
CA THR A 502 -2.07 -13.49 10.67
C THR A 502 -1.44 -13.29 12.06
N MET A 503 -0.16 -12.91 12.12
CA MET A 503 0.58 -12.71 13.38
C MET A 503 0.24 -11.38 14.09
N ALA A 504 -0.77 -10.67 13.65
CA ALA A 504 -1.21 -9.39 14.20
C ALA A 504 -2.26 -9.53 15.33
#